data_d11efe3e59171a3d52c6d7dc445dfc64
#
_entry.id   d11efe3e59171a3d52c6d7dc445dfc64
#
_cell.length_a   1.000
_cell.length_b   1.000
_cell.length_c   1.000
_cell.angle_alpha   90.00
_cell.angle_beta   90.00
_cell.angle_gamma   90.00
#
_symmetry.space_group_name_H-M   'P 1'
#
loop_
_entity.id
_entity.type
_entity.pdbx_description
1 polymer ?
#
loop_
_entity_poly.entity_id
_entity_poly.type
_entity_poly.pdbx_seq_one_letter_code
_entity_poly.pdbx_strand_id
1 'polypeptide(L)'
;DKSLIVPVAKRLGRGRRMYAIVAPAITGQFGATMNYGKIRNSIKKLGFVDMIEAALGADAVTVHESNEFIERMENGDKYMTNSCCPGFLSFIEKTVSTEAGKISGTVSPMVATAKYIKAQDPEAKIVFIGPCTAKKAEAIRNGAEGAVDYVLTFEELLALYAAFEVNPYECEEDDVNDG
;
A
#
# COMPACT_ATOMS: atom_id res chain seq x y z
N ASP A 1 -8.39 13.31 8.30
CA ASP A 1 -8.19 11.85 8.20
C ASP A 1 -8.15 11.25 9.60
N LYS A 2 -8.87 10.14 9.82
CA LYS A 2 -8.85 9.44 11.12
C LYS A 2 -7.66 8.50 11.18
N SER A 3 -7.01 8.43 12.35
CA SER A 3 -6.07 7.36 12.64
C SER A 3 -6.80 6.02 12.73
N LEU A 4 -6.22 5.00 12.13
CA LEU A 4 -6.73 3.63 12.15
C LEU A 4 -5.90 2.70 13.05
N ILE A 5 -5.03 3.26 13.91
CA ILE A 5 -4.19 2.51 14.85
C ILE A 5 -5.05 1.64 15.77
N VAL A 6 -6.08 2.23 16.40
CA VAL A 6 -6.90 1.52 17.40
C VAL A 6 -7.61 0.29 16.83
N PRO A 7 -8.33 0.36 15.69
CA PRO A 7 -8.94 -0.83 15.13
C PRO A 7 -7.91 -1.88 14.66
N VAL A 8 -6.75 -1.46 14.14
CA VAL A 8 -5.66 -2.38 13.76
C VAL A 8 -5.10 -3.07 14.99
N ALA A 9 -4.68 -2.33 16.03
CA ALA A 9 -4.14 -2.88 17.27
C ALA A 9 -5.11 -3.89 17.93
N LYS A 10 -6.39 -3.55 18.01
CA LYS A 10 -7.41 -4.46 18.57
C LYS A 10 -7.55 -5.77 17.79
N ARG A 11 -7.35 -5.74 16.47
CA ARG A 11 -7.44 -6.94 15.63
C ARG A 11 -6.17 -7.79 15.74
N LEU A 12 -4.99 -7.18 15.73
CA LEU A 12 -3.71 -7.86 15.96
C LEU A 12 -3.72 -8.57 17.31
N GLY A 13 -4.12 -7.88 18.40
CA GLY A 13 -4.20 -8.47 19.73
C GLY A 13 -5.23 -9.61 19.88
N ARG A 14 -6.11 -9.80 18.88
CA ARG A 14 -7.07 -10.92 18.82
C ARG A 14 -6.65 -12.04 17.86
N GLY A 15 -5.44 -12.01 17.34
CA GLY A 15 -4.92 -13.02 16.40
C GLY A 15 -5.69 -13.11 15.09
N ARG A 16 -6.26 -11.98 14.60
CA ARG A 16 -6.93 -11.97 13.29
C ARG A 16 -5.90 -12.03 12.18
N ARG A 17 -6.23 -12.74 11.09
CA ARG A 17 -5.38 -12.87 9.90
C ARG A 17 -5.27 -11.51 9.20
N MET A 18 -4.17 -10.81 9.44
CA MET A 18 -3.88 -9.51 8.86
C MET A 18 -2.55 -9.56 8.12
N TYR A 19 -2.53 -9.01 6.90
CA TYR A 19 -1.32 -8.84 6.10
C TYR A 19 -0.98 -7.36 6.02
N ALA A 20 0.30 -7.04 6.11
CA ALA A 20 0.81 -5.70 5.89
C ALA A 20 1.32 -5.56 4.44
N ILE A 21 0.84 -4.55 3.72
CA ILE A 21 1.45 -4.12 2.46
C ILE A 21 2.25 -2.86 2.76
N VAL A 22 3.53 -2.88 2.45
CA VAL A 22 4.44 -1.78 2.81
C VAL A 22 4.91 -1.04 1.55
N ALA A 23 4.81 0.29 1.61
CA ALA A 23 5.30 1.16 0.53
C ALA A 23 6.84 1.15 0.47
N PRO A 24 7.46 1.17 -0.73
CA PRO A 24 8.92 1.20 -0.89
C PRO A 24 9.60 2.37 -0.17
N ALA A 25 8.88 3.48 0.05
CA ALA A 25 9.36 4.64 0.78
C ALA A 25 9.71 4.36 2.26
N ILE A 26 9.47 3.13 2.76
CA ILE A 26 9.93 2.72 4.10
C ILE A 26 11.46 2.61 4.17
N THR A 27 12.11 2.42 3.02
CA THR A 27 13.57 2.40 2.94
C THR A 27 14.15 3.72 3.46
N GLY A 28 15.05 3.63 4.45
CA GLY A 28 15.66 4.78 5.08
C GLY A 28 14.82 5.52 6.14
N GLN A 29 13.54 5.17 6.33
CA GLN A 29 12.70 5.82 7.36
C GLN A 29 13.17 5.53 8.79
N PHE A 30 13.78 4.37 9.00
CA PHE A 30 14.25 3.92 10.31
C PHE A 30 15.79 3.94 10.40
N GLY A 31 16.46 4.71 9.55
CA GLY A 31 17.93 4.84 9.52
C GLY A 31 18.63 3.76 8.70
N ALA A 32 19.96 3.94 8.52
CA ALA A 32 20.77 3.14 7.59
C ALA A 32 20.97 1.67 8.00
N THR A 33 20.70 1.32 9.26
CA THR A 33 20.86 -0.05 9.78
C THR A 33 19.60 -0.90 9.63
N MET A 34 18.51 -0.29 9.20
CA MET A 34 17.26 -1.01 8.95
C MET A 34 17.17 -1.45 7.50
N ASN A 35 16.98 -2.74 7.31
CA ASN A 35 16.70 -3.34 6.00
C ASN A 35 15.30 -3.96 5.97
N TYR A 36 14.87 -4.40 4.79
CA TYR A 36 13.55 -4.98 4.60
C TYR A 36 13.32 -6.25 5.45
N GLY A 37 14.33 -7.11 5.61
CA GLY A 37 14.22 -8.33 6.41
C GLY A 37 13.92 -8.03 7.88
N LYS A 38 14.58 -7.05 8.47
CA LYS A 38 14.29 -6.59 9.84
C LYS A 38 12.91 -5.99 9.96
N ILE A 39 12.49 -5.18 8.98
CA ILE A 39 11.15 -4.59 8.95
C ILE A 39 10.09 -5.69 8.86
N ARG A 40 10.27 -6.67 7.98
CA ARG A 40 9.35 -7.79 7.83
C ARG A 40 9.21 -8.57 9.13
N ASN A 41 10.32 -8.95 9.76
CA ASN A 41 10.31 -9.64 11.04
C ASN A 41 9.60 -8.82 12.12
N SER A 42 9.90 -7.52 12.24
CA SER A 42 9.26 -6.65 13.22
C SER A 42 7.75 -6.53 13.02
N ILE A 43 7.28 -6.46 11.78
CA ILE A 43 5.85 -6.46 11.44
C ILE A 43 5.20 -7.80 11.82
N LYS A 44 5.86 -8.93 11.55
CA LYS A 44 5.37 -10.24 11.98
C LYS A 44 5.29 -10.33 13.53
N LYS A 45 6.25 -9.75 14.24
CA LYS A 45 6.21 -9.66 15.72
C LYS A 45 5.06 -8.81 16.26
N LEU A 46 4.54 -7.85 15.49
CA LEU A 46 3.29 -7.14 15.84
C LEU A 46 2.04 -8.04 15.75
N GLY A 47 2.15 -9.23 15.14
CA GLY A 47 1.04 -10.16 14.96
C GLY A 47 0.45 -10.19 13.56
N PHE A 48 1.07 -9.53 12.57
CA PHE A 48 0.72 -9.74 11.17
C PHE A 48 1.14 -11.14 10.70
N VAL A 49 0.36 -11.72 9.79
CA VAL A 49 0.68 -13.00 9.16
C VAL A 49 1.96 -12.87 8.34
N ASP A 50 2.04 -11.80 7.55
CA ASP A 50 3.21 -11.47 6.75
C ASP A 50 3.24 -9.99 6.35
N MET A 51 4.39 -9.58 5.81
CA MET A 51 4.60 -8.31 5.13
C MET A 51 4.87 -8.56 3.64
N ILE A 52 4.14 -7.88 2.79
CA ILE A 52 4.32 -7.92 1.33
C ILE A 52 4.70 -6.53 0.85
N GLU A 53 5.66 -6.45 -0.06
CA GLU A 53 6.05 -5.18 -0.66
C GLU A 53 5.02 -4.73 -1.69
N ALA A 54 4.66 -3.45 -1.66
CA ALA A 54 3.79 -2.87 -2.68
C ALA A 54 4.44 -2.86 -4.08
N ALA A 55 5.75 -3.04 -4.15
CA ALA A 55 6.52 -3.21 -5.38
C ALA A 55 6.00 -4.39 -6.23
N LEU A 56 5.62 -5.50 -5.61
CA LEU A 56 5.01 -6.65 -6.29
C LEU A 56 3.77 -6.24 -7.13
N GLY A 57 2.92 -5.40 -6.57
CA GLY A 57 1.77 -4.86 -7.31
C GLY A 57 2.16 -3.81 -8.34
N ALA A 58 3.29 -3.10 -8.12
CA ALA A 58 3.78 -2.11 -9.07
C ALA A 58 4.23 -2.75 -10.38
N ASP A 59 4.82 -3.93 -10.37
CA ASP A 59 5.21 -4.66 -11.57
C ASP A 59 3.99 -5.03 -12.43
N ALA A 60 2.94 -5.56 -11.81
CA ALA A 60 1.69 -5.84 -12.50
C ALA A 60 1.03 -4.56 -13.05
N VAL A 61 1.01 -3.49 -12.27
CA VAL A 61 0.49 -2.18 -12.69
C VAL A 61 1.27 -1.64 -13.87
N THR A 62 2.61 -1.75 -13.87
CA THR A 62 3.47 -1.28 -14.96
C THR A 62 3.13 -1.95 -16.29
N VAL A 63 2.90 -3.26 -16.27
CA VAL A 63 2.50 -4.00 -17.48
C VAL A 63 1.14 -3.49 -18.01
N HIS A 64 0.17 -3.34 -17.12
CA HIS A 64 -1.17 -2.86 -17.50
C HIS A 64 -1.16 -1.42 -18.01
N GLU A 65 -0.50 -0.50 -17.30
CA GLU A 65 -0.40 0.90 -17.72
C GLU A 65 0.37 1.06 -19.03
N SER A 66 1.41 0.27 -19.26
CA SER A 66 2.16 0.33 -20.52
C SER A 66 1.28 -0.08 -21.71
N ASN A 67 0.49 -1.14 -21.57
CA ASN A 67 -0.43 -1.57 -22.63
C ASN A 67 -1.54 -0.53 -22.87
N GLU A 68 -2.12 0.02 -21.79
CA GLU A 68 -3.12 1.09 -21.88
C GLU A 68 -2.53 2.33 -22.57
N PHE A 69 -1.28 2.69 -22.24
CA PHE A 69 -0.59 3.82 -22.87
C PHE A 69 -0.45 3.62 -24.38
N ILE A 70 0.05 2.44 -24.79
CA ILE A 70 0.21 2.12 -26.23
C ILE A 70 -1.13 2.22 -26.96
N GLU A 71 -2.17 1.56 -26.44
CA GLU A 71 -3.51 1.57 -27.03
C GLU A 71 -4.06 3.00 -27.16
N ARG A 72 -3.92 3.82 -26.13
CA ARG A 72 -4.39 5.22 -26.17
C ARG A 72 -3.64 6.07 -27.18
N MET A 73 -2.31 5.89 -27.31
CA MET A 73 -1.51 6.62 -28.30
C MET A 73 -1.88 6.22 -29.73
N GLU A 74 -2.12 4.94 -29.98
CA GLU A 74 -2.60 4.42 -31.28
C GLU A 74 -3.99 4.95 -31.63
N ASN A 75 -4.85 5.16 -30.62
CA ASN A 75 -6.19 5.75 -30.78
C ASN A 75 -6.19 7.29 -30.89
N GLY A 76 -5.01 7.93 -30.89
CA GLY A 76 -4.85 9.36 -31.13
C GLY A 76 -4.85 10.24 -29.87
N ASP A 77 -4.76 9.67 -28.67
CA ASP A 77 -4.50 10.44 -27.47
C ASP A 77 -3.10 11.07 -27.54
N LYS A 78 -2.96 12.29 -27.06
CA LYS A 78 -1.67 13.00 -27.07
C LYS A 78 -0.78 12.67 -25.89
N TYR A 79 -1.37 12.23 -24.81
CA TYR A 79 -0.69 11.84 -23.55
C TYR A 79 -1.65 11.08 -22.64
N MET A 80 -1.09 10.38 -21.70
CA MET A 80 -1.77 9.74 -20.56
C MET A 80 -0.99 10.06 -19.30
N THR A 81 -1.69 10.17 -18.17
CA THR A 81 -1.08 10.27 -16.84
C THR A 81 -1.39 9.02 -16.05
N ASN A 82 -0.49 8.63 -15.16
CA ASN A 82 -0.72 7.48 -14.29
C ASN A 82 -1.72 7.80 -13.16
N SER A 83 -2.27 6.74 -12.56
CA SER A 83 -3.31 6.80 -11.52
C SER A 83 -2.81 6.46 -10.11
N CYS A 84 -1.53 6.13 -9.93
CA CYS A 84 -0.99 5.58 -8.69
C CYS A 84 -0.98 6.56 -7.50
N CYS A 85 -1.08 7.89 -7.75
CA CYS A 85 -1.09 8.92 -6.72
C CYS A 85 -2.50 9.48 -6.46
N PRO A 86 -3.18 9.11 -5.35
CA PRO A 86 -4.53 9.57 -5.06
C PRO A 86 -4.64 11.09 -4.81
N GLY A 87 -3.55 11.71 -4.36
CA GLY A 87 -3.48 13.17 -4.24
C GLY A 87 -3.49 13.86 -5.60
N PHE A 88 -2.73 13.34 -6.56
CA PHE A 88 -2.72 13.82 -7.94
C PHE A 88 -4.08 13.63 -8.61
N LEU A 89 -4.68 12.45 -8.48
CA LEU A 89 -6.03 12.20 -8.98
C LEU A 89 -7.03 13.23 -8.47
N SER A 90 -7.06 13.44 -7.16
CA SER A 90 -7.97 14.39 -6.54
C SER A 90 -7.72 15.84 -7.00
N PHE A 91 -6.47 16.19 -7.26
CA PHE A 91 -6.12 17.50 -7.83
C PHE A 91 -6.69 17.66 -9.24
N ILE A 92 -6.43 16.71 -10.14
CA ILE A 92 -6.94 16.76 -11.51
C ILE A 92 -8.47 16.84 -11.52
N GLU A 93 -9.15 15.96 -10.80
CA GLU A 93 -10.61 15.89 -10.77
C GLU A 93 -11.27 17.17 -10.27
N LYS A 94 -10.64 17.87 -9.30
CA LYS A 94 -11.21 19.07 -8.68
C LYS A 94 -10.78 20.37 -9.34
N THR A 95 -9.58 20.42 -9.91
CA THR A 95 -8.97 21.68 -10.37
C THR A 95 -8.88 21.75 -11.90
N VAL A 96 -8.67 20.61 -12.57
CA VAL A 96 -8.47 20.53 -14.03
C VAL A 96 -9.32 19.37 -14.59
N SER A 97 -10.60 19.35 -14.24
CA SER A 97 -11.52 18.24 -14.52
C SER A 97 -11.64 17.87 -16.01
N THR A 98 -11.32 18.80 -16.92
CA THR A 98 -11.24 18.54 -18.38
C THR A 98 -10.18 17.49 -18.75
N GLU A 99 -9.15 17.35 -17.91
CA GLU A 99 -8.04 16.40 -18.11
C GLU A 99 -8.27 15.03 -17.42
N ALA A 100 -9.37 14.89 -16.68
CA ALA A 100 -9.67 13.64 -15.95
C ALA A 100 -9.70 12.40 -16.86
N GLY A 101 -10.15 12.56 -18.10
CA GLY A 101 -10.14 11.48 -19.11
C GLY A 101 -8.75 11.01 -19.56
N LYS A 102 -7.69 11.76 -19.22
CA LYS A 102 -6.30 11.42 -19.54
C LYS A 102 -5.61 10.58 -18.44
N ILE A 103 -6.26 10.39 -17.32
CA ILE A 103 -5.74 9.54 -16.22
C ILE A 103 -5.90 8.08 -16.62
N SER A 104 -4.89 7.25 -16.34
CA SER A 104 -4.96 5.79 -16.51
C SER A 104 -6.12 5.20 -15.70
N GLY A 105 -6.80 4.22 -16.27
CA GLY A 105 -7.82 3.41 -15.59
C GLY A 105 -7.25 2.33 -14.67
N THR A 106 -5.93 2.12 -14.68
CA THR A 106 -5.27 1.07 -13.91
C THR A 106 -5.30 1.38 -12.41
N VAL A 107 -5.54 0.36 -11.59
CA VAL A 107 -5.50 0.49 -10.12
C VAL A 107 -4.09 0.77 -9.62
N SER A 108 -3.98 1.36 -8.42
CA SER A 108 -2.65 1.60 -7.83
C SER A 108 -1.96 0.30 -7.38
N PRO A 109 -0.61 0.30 -7.21
CA PRO A 109 0.13 -0.81 -6.63
C PRO A 109 -0.43 -1.31 -5.29
N MET A 110 -0.87 -0.41 -4.41
CA MET A 110 -1.53 -0.77 -3.16
C MET A 110 -2.76 -1.67 -3.39
N VAL A 111 -3.62 -1.28 -4.31
CA VAL A 111 -4.85 -2.02 -4.62
C VAL A 111 -4.54 -3.32 -5.37
N ALA A 112 -3.58 -3.31 -6.29
CA ALA A 112 -3.16 -4.50 -7.03
C ALA A 112 -2.61 -5.58 -6.08
N THR A 113 -1.68 -5.21 -5.18
CA THR A 113 -1.13 -6.12 -4.18
C THR A 113 -2.22 -6.65 -3.23
N ALA A 114 -3.14 -5.79 -2.80
CA ALA A 114 -4.23 -6.20 -1.93
C ALA A 114 -5.17 -7.22 -2.60
N LYS A 115 -5.51 -7.01 -3.86
CA LYS A 115 -6.29 -7.96 -4.67
C LYS A 115 -5.57 -9.30 -4.85
N TYR A 116 -4.25 -9.26 -5.09
CA TYR A 116 -3.42 -10.45 -5.18
C TYR A 116 -3.45 -11.27 -3.89
N ILE A 117 -3.28 -10.64 -2.74
CA ILE A 117 -3.34 -11.33 -1.43
C ILE A 117 -4.73 -11.93 -1.21
N LYS A 118 -5.80 -11.16 -1.45
CA LYS A 118 -7.18 -11.63 -1.25
C LYS A 118 -7.60 -12.72 -2.22
N ALA A 119 -6.98 -12.83 -3.39
CA ALA A 119 -7.20 -13.95 -4.29
C ALA A 119 -6.66 -15.28 -3.72
N GLN A 120 -5.62 -15.23 -2.89
CA GLN A 120 -5.05 -16.41 -2.23
C GLN A 120 -5.67 -16.66 -0.85
N ASP A 121 -6.06 -15.61 -0.16
CA ASP A 121 -6.69 -15.64 1.16
C ASP A 121 -7.88 -14.68 1.21
N PRO A 122 -9.09 -15.10 0.83
CA PRO A 122 -10.28 -14.25 0.78
C PRO A 122 -10.68 -13.64 2.14
N GLU A 123 -10.31 -14.28 3.25
CA GLU A 123 -10.59 -13.81 4.61
C GLU A 123 -9.51 -12.84 5.15
N ALA A 124 -8.44 -12.63 4.39
CA ALA A 124 -7.36 -11.73 4.78
C ALA A 124 -7.86 -10.31 5.01
N LYS A 125 -7.37 -9.68 6.08
CA LYS A 125 -7.49 -8.27 6.31
C LYS A 125 -6.21 -7.56 5.93
N ILE A 126 -6.31 -6.57 5.07
CA ILE A 126 -5.17 -5.88 4.48
C ILE A 126 -4.96 -4.54 5.16
N VAL A 127 -3.73 -4.31 5.62
CA VAL A 127 -3.26 -3.03 6.15
C VAL A 127 -2.17 -2.49 5.23
N PHE A 128 -2.43 -1.39 4.57
CA PHE A 128 -1.38 -0.68 3.85
C PHE A 128 -0.62 0.24 4.79
N ILE A 129 0.70 0.23 4.72
CA ILE A 129 1.60 1.06 5.54
C ILE A 129 2.47 1.89 4.60
N GLY A 130 2.36 3.21 4.69
CA GLY A 130 3.08 4.11 3.78
C GLY A 130 3.12 5.56 4.25
N PRO A 131 3.81 6.46 3.54
CA PRO A 131 4.03 7.84 3.98
C PRO A 131 2.82 8.77 3.76
N CYS A 132 1.80 8.31 3.02
CA CYS A 132 0.80 9.21 2.44
C CYS A 132 -0.60 9.02 3.04
N THR A 133 -1.15 10.08 3.64
CA THR A 133 -2.52 10.09 4.18
C THR A 133 -3.59 10.02 3.09
N ALA A 134 -3.30 10.46 1.84
CA ALA A 134 -4.24 10.36 0.73
C ALA A 134 -4.60 8.90 0.37
N LYS A 135 -3.74 7.93 0.72
CA LYS A 135 -4.04 6.50 0.59
C LYS A 135 -5.22 6.05 1.47
N LYS A 136 -5.51 6.76 2.57
CA LYS A 136 -6.72 6.52 3.39
C LYS A 136 -8.00 6.83 2.61
N ALA A 137 -7.99 7.88 1.81
CA ALA A 137 -9.10 8.22 0.94
C ALA A 137 -9.22 7.26 -0.25
N GLU A 138 -8.10 6.81 -0.81
CA GLU A 138 -8.09 5.83 -1.90
C GLU A 138 -8.70 4.49 -1.48
N ALA A 139 -8.41 4.00 -0.27
CA ALA A 139 -8.91 2.71 0.21
C ALA A 139 -10.44 2.61 0.27
N ILE A 140 -11.14 3.75 0.34
CA ILE A 140 -12.61 3.82 0.34
C ILE A 140 -13.19 4.32 -0.99
N ARG A 141 -12.36 4.52 -2.01
CA ARG A 141 -12.77 5.00 -3.32
C ARG A 141 -13.31 3.85 -4.18
N ASN A 142 -14.24 4.17 -5.09
CA ASN A 142 -14.74 3.22 -6.08
C ASN A 142 -13.57 2.54 -6.85
N GLY A 143 -13.63 1.23 -6.97
CA GLY A 143 -12.59 0.40 -7.60
C GLY A 143 -11.49 -0.11 -6.64
N ALA A 144 -11.29 0.55 -5.50
CA ALA A 144 -10.42 0.09 -4.41
C ALA A 144 -11.22 -0.48 -3.23
N GLU A 145 -12.55 -0.24 -3.22
CA GLU A 145 -13.43 -0.64 -2.12
C GLU A 145 -13.34 -2.13 -1.83
N GLY A 146 -13.15 -2.45 -0.55
CA GLY A 146 -13.00 -3.83 -0.09
C GLY A 146 -11.65 -4.49 -0.36
N ALA A 147 -10.75 -3.89 -1.15
CA ALA A 147 -9.41 -4.43 -1.36
C ALA A 147 -8.51 -4.19 -0.13
N VAL A 148 -8.45 -2.95 0.36
CA VAL A 148 -7.64 -2.55 1.51
C VAL A 148 -8.55 -2.22 2.67
N ASP A 149 -8.34 -2.86 3.82
CA ASP A 149 -9.20 -2.68 5.01
C ASP A 149 -8.74 -1.51 5.88
N TYR A 150 -7.44 -1.26 5.96
CA TYR A 150 -6.83 -0.19 6.78
C TYR A 150 -5.63 0.43 6.07
N VAL A 151 -5.40 1.70 6.36
CA VAL A 151 -4.19 2.41 5.94
C VAL A 151 -3.55 3.08 7.16
N LEU A 152 -2.27 2.82 7.37
CA LEU A 152 -1.45 3.44 8.41
C LEU A 152 -0.33 4.25 7.77
N THR A 153 0.08 5.32 8.45
CA THR A 153 1.33 6.02 8.12
C THR A 153 2.52 5.36 8.82
N PHE A 154 3.74 5.76 8.45
CA PHE A 154 4.94 5.26 9.15
C PHE A 154 4.98 5.70 10.61
N GLU A 155 4.48 6.90 10.93
CA GLU A 155 4.33 7.37 12.32
C GLU A 155 3.32 6.52 13.08
N GLU A 156 2.23 6.12 12.43
CA GLU A 156 1.24 5.21 13.02
C GLU A 156 1.83 3.80 13.24
N LEU A 157 2.74 3.34 12.36
CA LEU A 157 3.49 2.09 12.57
C LEU A 157 4.43 2.19 13.78
N LEU A 158 5.17 3.31 13.92
CA LEU A 158 6.01 3.54 15.11
C LEU A 158 5.21 3.50 16.41
N ALA A 159 4.02 4.07 16.40
CA ALA A 159 3.12 4.01 17.54
C ALA A 159 2.65 2.57 17.86
N LEU A 160 2.44 1.72 16.83
CA LEU A 160 2.16 0.30 17.04
C LEU A 160 3.36 -0.44 17.64
N TYR A 161 4.58 -0.20 17.14
CA TYR A 161 5.79 -0.79 17.73
C TYR A 161 5.90 -0.45 19.21
N ALA A 162 5.70 0.82 19.58
CA ALA A 162 5.72 1.24 20.98
C ALA A 162 4.62 0.56 21.82
N ALA A 163 3.40 0.46 21.29
CA ALA A 163 2.26 -0.13 21.98
C ALA A 163 2.37 -1.65 22.20
N PHE A 164 3.08 -2.34 21.31
CA PHE A 164 3.31 -3.80 21.40
C PHE A 164 4.70 -4.15 21.96
N GLU A 165 5.46 -3.15 22.41
CA GLU A 165 6.82 -3.30 22.97
C GLU A 165 7.76 -4.03 21.98
N VAL A 166 7.58 -3.82 20.68
CA VAL A 166 8.45 -4.36 19.63
C VAL A 166 9.51 -3.34 19.27
N ASN A 167 10.79 -3.70 19.47
CA ASN A 167 11.91 -2.91 18.99
C ASN A 167 12.34 -3.41 17.59
N PRO A 168 12.05 -2.68 16.50
CA PRO A 168 12.40 -3.14 15.16
C PRO A 168 13.91 -3.26 14.94
N TYR A 169 14.74 -2.50 15.66
CA TYR A 169 16.20 -2.54 15.53
C TYR A 169 16.83 -3.80 16.10
N GLU A 170 16.15 -4.47 17.04
CA GLU A 170 16.58 -5.73 17.68
C GLU A 170 16.03 -6.96 16.98
N CYS A 171 15.28 -6.79 15.90
CA CYS A 171 14.77 -7.90 15.13
C CYS A 171 15.87 -8.51 14.25
N GLU A 172 15.86 -9.82 14.15
CA GLU A 172 16.65 -10.57 13.17
C GLU A 172 16.12 -10.29 11.75
N GLU A 173 16.96 -10.53 10.76
CA GLU A 173 16.54 -10.44 9.36
C GLU A 173 15.68 -11.64 8.98
N ASP A 174 14.60 -11.40 8.27
CA ASP A 174 13.75 -12.42 7.65
C ASP A 174 13.91 -12.33 6.12
N ASP A 175 13.61 -13.40 5.42
CA ASP A 175 13.62 -13.39 3.95
C ASP A 175 12.62 -12.36 3.44
N VAL A 176 13.01 -11.61 2.42
CA VAL A 176 12.13 -10.65 1.75
C VAL A 176 11.54 -11.28 0.49
N ASN A 177 10.34 -10.84 0.13
CA ASN A 177 9.77 -11.23 -1.14
C ASN A 177 10.50 -10.44 -2.24
N ASP A 178 11.05 -11.14 -3.23
CA ASP A 178 11.58 -10.51 -4.42
C ASP A 178 10.41 -9.92 -5.22
N GLY A 179 10.35 -8.58 -5.24
CA GLY A 179 9.40 -7.81 -6.05
C GLY A 179 10.10 -7.18 -7.22
#